data_ec84d53d34f1be544ccbf8735e4ace78
#
_entry.id   ec84d53d34f1be544ccbf8735e4ace78
#
_cell.length_a   1.000
_cell.length_b   1.000
_cell.length_c   1.000
_cell.angle_alpha   90.00
_cell.angle_beta   90.00
_cell.angle_gamma   90.00
#
_symmetry.space_group_name_H-M   'P 1'
#
loop_
_entity.id
_entity.type
_entity.pdbx_description
1 polymer ?
#
loop_
_entity_poly.entity_id
_entity_poly.type
_entity_poly.pdbx_seq_one_letter_code
_entity_poly.pdbx_strand_id
1 'polypeptide(L)'
;GADDGMYVQYEVLFDKKGGDFSSPLYTQVGDLGGVKRVTMQHAQLNNIAKLAGAKPGETVGVIWTVRTSKGDKSELYKPGKEIKITRYNGLSEMPEKLYLYGSATENGGQGGRIFGKREEGVFVIYTKLTDGEIYLKDGTNETATQIYFNNVQNIYQEGEGSIQVTSTDEYATRIIVDLNNNSLSFGTVTELRA
;
A
#
# COMPACT_ATOMS: atom_id res chain seq x y z
N GLY A 1 -44.59 -14.73 9.15
CA GLY A 1 -43.84 -15.61 8.28
C GLY A 1 -42.70 -16.23 9.05
N ALA A 2 -42.56 -17.57 9.00
CA ALA A 2 -41.46 -18.27 9.65
C ALA A 2 -40.12 -17.70 9.12
N ASP A 3 -39.29 -17.26 10.04
CA ASP A 3 -37.88 -16.95 9.75
C ASP A 3 -37.25 -18.29 9.34
N ASP A 4 -36.91 -18.41 8.06
CA ASP A 4 -36.39 -19.67 7.49
C ASP A 4 -34.93 -19.94 7.90
N GLY A 5 -34.41 -19.21 8.89
CA GLY A 5 -33.06 -19.38 9.44
C GLY A 5 -31.91 -19.08 8.48
N MET A 6 -32.22 -18.62 7.27
CA MET A 6 -31.18 -18.27 6.30
C MET A 6 -30.55 -16.93 6.62
N TYR A 7 -29.24 -16.91 6.72
CA TYR A 7 -28.45 -15.68 6.88
C TYR A 7 -28.59 -14.77 5.66
N VAL A 8 -28.83 -13.48 5.92
CA VAL A 8 -28.73 -12.43 4.90
C VAL A 8 -27.29 -11.90 4.91
N GLN A 9 -26.63 -12.03 3.79
CA GLN A 9 -25.29 -11.46 3.58
C GLN A 9 -25.42 -10.07 2.95
N TYR A 10 -24.61 -9.14 3.41
CA TYR A 10 -24.52 -7.79 2.87
C TYR A 10 -23.13 -7.58 2.28
N GLU A 11 -23.10 -6.97 1.09
CA GLU A 11 -21.86 -6.57 0.41
C GLU A 11 -21.99 -5.12 -0.03
N VAL A 12 -20.92 -4.36 0.09
CA VAL A 12 -20.81 -3.03 -0.50
C VAL A 12 -19.99 -3.14 -1.77
N LEU A 13 -20.54 -2.70 -2.88
CA LEU A 13 -19.93 -2.69 -4.19
C LEU A 13 -19.53 -1.25 -4.54
N PHE A 14 -18.33 -1.10 -5.09
CA PHE A 14 -17.84 0.17 -5.62
C PHE A 14 -17.61 0.05 -7.12
N ASP A 15 -18.02 1.07 -7.85
CA ASP A 15 -17.86 1.12 -9.31
C ASP A 15 -17.45 2.53 -9.75
N LYS A 16 -16.98 2.66 -11.00
CA LYS A 16 -16.69 3.99 -11.57
C LYS A 16 -17.98 4.78 -11.72
N LYS A 17 -17.86 6.08 -11.71
CA LYS A 17 -18.99 6.98 -12.01
C LYS A 17 -19.64 6.61 -13.35
N GLY A 18 -20.93 6.33 -13.31
CA GLY A 18 -21.71 5.87 -14.47
C GLY A 18 -21.71 4.35 -14.69
N GLY A 19 -21.04 3.58 -13.86
CA GLY A 19 -21.11 2.12 -13.86
C GLY A 19 -22.49 1.59 -13.39
N ASP A 20 -22.73 0.31 -13.66
CA ASP A 20 -24.01 -0.37 -13.33
C ASP A 20 -23.86 -1.49 -12.30
N PHE A 21 -22.65 -1.64 -11.74
CA PHE A 21 -22.25 -2.70 -10.80
C PHE A 21 -22.27 -4.12 -11.35
N SER A 22 -22.33 -4.29 -12.67
CA SER A 22 -22.20 -5.61 -13.30
C SER A 22 -20.76 -6.18 -13.19
N SER A 23 -19.77 -5.28 -13.18
CA SER A 23 -18.36 -5.60 -12.96
C SER A 23 -17.74 -4.55 -12.01
N PRO A 24 -18.04 -4.64 -10.70
CA PRO A 24 -17.60 -3.63 -9.75
C PRO A 24 -16.09 -3.59 -9.61
N LEU A 25 -15.51 -2.40 -9.41
CA LEU A 25 -14.08 -2.21 -9.15
C LEU A 25 -13.64 -2.90 -7.86
N TYR A 26 -14.50 -2.90 -6.86
CA TYR A 26 -14.22 -3.47 -5.55
C TYR A 26 -15.50 -3.93 -4.85
N THR A 27 -15.42 -5.03 -4.14
CA THR A 27 -16.52 -5.56 -3.32
C THR A 27 -16.01 -5.84 -1.90
N GLN A 28 -16.71 -5.33 -0.91
CA GLN A 28 -16.45 -5.56 0.51
C GLN A 28 -17.63 -6.26 1.15
N VAL A 29 -17.39 -7.42 1.74
CA VAL A 29 -18.38 -8.14 2.53
C VAL A 29 -18.62 -7.41 3.85
N GLY A 30 -19.86 -7.40 4.32
CA GLY A 30 -20.24 -6.82 5.61
C GLY A 30 -19.51 -7.46 6.79
N ASP A 31 -19.39 -6.69 7.87
CA ASP A 31 -18.84 -7.19 9.12
C ASP A 31 -19.68 -8.37 9.64
N LEU A 32 -19.06 -9.25 10.43
CA LEU A 32 -19.60 -10.55 10.86
C LEU A 32 -21.11 -10.56 11.23
N GLY A 33 -21.82 -11.58 10.73
CA GLY A 33 -23.06 -12.05 11.33
C GLY A 33 -24.32 -11.25 10.99
N GLY A 34 -24.47 -10.72 9.77
CA GLY A 34 -25.71 -10.04 9.36
C GLY A 34 -25.87 -8.63 9.92
N VAL A 35 -24.80 -8.07 10.47
CA VAL A 35 -24.78 -6.67 10.89
C VAL A 35 -24.79 -5.77 9.65
N LYS A 36 -25.69 -4.78 9.61
CA LYS A 36 -25.79 -3.78 8.53
C LYS A 36 -24.66 -2.74 8.65
N ARG A 37 -23.42 -3.21 8.74
CA ARG A 37 -22.22 -2.37 8.86
C ARG A 37 -21.08 -2.96 8.05
N VAL A 38 -20.31 -2.09 7.43
CA VAL A 38 -19.04 -2.40 6.77
C VAL A 38 -17.97 -1.47 7.31
N THR A 39 -16.91 -2.04 7.83
CA THR A 39 -15.72 -1.29 8.24
C THR A 39 -14.69 -1.39 7.12
N MET A 40 -14.16 -0.25 6.70
CA MET A 40 -13.13 -0.19 5.66
C MET A 40 -11.88 0.49 6.20
N GLN A 41 -10.73 -0.05 5.86
CA GLN A 41 -9.44 0.55 6.17
C GLN A 41 -9.09 1.60 5.10
N HIS A 42 -8.24 2.57 5.46
CA HIS A 42 -7.74 3.58 4.54
C HIS A 42 -7.05 2.97 3.31
N ALA A 43 -6.32 1.86 3.48
CA ALA A 43 -5.69 1.13 2.40
C ALA A 43 -6.69 0.61 1.36
N GLN A 44 -7.87 0.13 1.79
CA GLN A 44 -8.93 -0.33 0.89
C GLN A 44 -9.53 0.84 0.10
N LEU A 45 -9.80 1.97 0.75
CA LEU A 45 -10.28 3.18 0.06
C LEU A 45 -9.25 3.71 -0.94
N ASN A 46 -7.97 3.70 -0.57
CA ASN A 46 -6.88 4.07 -1.47
C ASN A 46 -6.80 3.15 -2.70
N ASN A 47 -6.99 1.83 -2.50
CA ASN A 47 -7.03 0.87 -3.60
C ASN A 47 -8.24 1.11 -4.52
N ILE A 48 -9.41 1.43 -3.98
CA ILE A 48 -10.59 1.78 -4.78
C ILE A 48 -10.30 3.02 -5.64
N ALA A 49 -9.69 4.06 -5.08
CA ALA A 49 -9.29 5.24 -5.84
C ALA A 49 -8.29 4.90 -6.96
N LYS A 50 -7.31 4.02 -6.70
CA LYS A 50 -6.37 3.52 -7.71
C LYS A 50 -7.10 2.78 -8.83
N LEU A 51 -7.99 1.83 -8.50
CA LEU A 51 -8.78 1.07 -9.47
C LEU A 51 -9.72 1.96 -10.30
N ALA A 52 -10.19 3.06 -9.72
CA ALA A 52 -10.96 4.08 -10.42
C ALA A 52 -10.11 5.02 -11.30
N GLY A 53 -8.77 4.86 -11.31
CA GLY A 53 -7.83 5.58 -12.17
C GLY A 53 -7.19 6.82 -11.55
N ALA A 54 -7.39 7.10 -10.26
CA ALA A 54 -6.74 8.23 -9.60
C ALA A 54 -5.22 7.99 -9.48
N LYS A 55 -4.43 9.01 -9.82
CA LYS A 55 -3.00 9.06 -9.50
C LYS A 55 -2.80 9.45 -8.01
N PRO A 56 -1.60 9.23 -7.43
CA PRO A 56 -1.30 9.70 -6.08
C PRO A 56 -1.65 11.20 -5.91
N GLY A 57 -2.36 11.53 -4.84
CA GLY A 57 -2.84 12.88 -4.57
C GLY A 57 -4.11 13.31 -5.31
N GLU A 58 -4.57 12.57 -6.30
CA GLU A 58 -5.79 12.90 -7.05
C GLU A 58 -7.07 12.43 -6.34
N THR A 59 -8.14 13.19 -6.56
CA THR A 59 -9.49 12.86 -6.09
C THR A 59 -10.33 12.32 -7.23
N VAL A 60 -10.95 11.17 -7.04
CA VAL A 60 -11.85 10.54 -8.01
C VAL A 60 -13.25 10.34 -7.41
N GLY A 61 -14.27 10.50 -8.24
CA GLY A 61 -15.65 10.14 -7.91
C GLY A 61 -15.91 8.67 -8.24
N VAL A 62 -16.41 7.93 -7.26
CA VAL A 62 -16.89 6.56 -7.45
C VAL A 62 -18.34 6.46 -6.96
N ILE A 63 -19.06 5.49 -7.46
CA ILE A 63 -20.39 5.15 -6.96
C ILE A 63 -20.31 3.89 -6.11
N TRP A 64 -21.15 3.81 -5.10
CA TRP A 64 -21.25 2.61 -4.28
C TRP A 64 -22.71 2.23 -4.05
N THR A 65 -22.94 0.95 -3.83
CA THR A 65 -24.26 0.41 -3.50
C THR A 65 -24.12 -0.79 -2.58
N VAL A 66 -25.26 -1.29 -2.10
CA VAL A 66 -25.34 -2.49 -1.29
C VAL A 66 -26.02 -3.60 -2.09
N ARG A 67 -25.41 -4.78 -2.08
CA ARG A 67 -26.04 -6.03 -2.52
C ARG A 67 -26.40 -6.85 -1.29
N THR A 68 -27.63 -7.33 -1.26
CA THR A 68 -28.10 -8.28 -0.26
C THR A 68 -28.24 -9.64 -0.91
N SER A 69 -27.83 -10.70 -0.22
CA SER A 69 -27.98 -12.08 -0.71
C SER A 69 -28.59 -12.95 0.38
N LYS A 70 -29.58 -13.76 0.01
CA LYS A 70 -30.24 -14.75 0.87
C LYS A 70 -30.45 -16.05 0.08
N GLY A 71 -29.65 -17.07 0.38
CA GLY A 71 -29.63 -18.27 -0.42
C GLY A 71 -29.18 -18.00 -1.87
N ASP A 72 -29.99 -18.40 -2.83
CA ASP A 72 -29.78 -18.19 -4.27
C ASP A 72 -30.27 -16.83 -4.81
N LYS A 73 -30.92 -16.04 -3.96
CA LYS A 73 -31.47 -14.72 -4.33
C LYS A 73 -30.54 -13.62 -3.92
N SER A 74 -30.33 -12.67 -4.84
CA SER A 74 -29.60 -11.43 -4.55
C SER A 74 -30.34 -10.23 -5.08
N GLU A 75 -30.29 -9.14 -4.34
CA GLU A 75 -30.87 -7.86 -4.72
C GLU A 75 -29.81 -6.75 -4.60
N LEU A 76 -29.78 -5.87 -5.59
CA LEU A 76 -28.92 -4.71 -5.63
C LEU A 76 -29.76 -3.45 -5.35
N TYR A 77 -29.35 -2.68 -4.34
CA TYR A 77 -30.01 -1.40 -4.06
C TYR A 77 -29.68 -0.38 -5.16
N LYS A 78 -30.70 0.18 -5.79
CA LYS A 78 -30.57 1.22 -6.83
C LYS A 78 -31.41 2.45 -6.46
N PRO A 79 -30.93 3.66 -6.79
CA PRO A 79 -29.66 4.00 -7.41
C PRO A 79 -28.47 3.92 -6.44
N GLY A 80 -27.26 3.74 -6.99
CA GLY A 80 -26.03 3.86 -6.22
C GLY A 80 -25.79 5.30 -5.75
N LYS A 81 -24.98 5.47 -4.69
CA LYS A 81 -24.60 6.76 -4.14
C LYS A 81 -23.19 7.13 -4.57
N GLU A 82 -22.95 8.42 -4.82
CA GLU A 82 -21.61 8.92 -5.14
C GLU A 82 -20.80 9.20 -3.86
N ILE A 83 -19.50 8.88 -3.89
CA ILE A 83 -18.52 9.27 -2.90
C ILE A 83 -17.25 9.73 -3.64
N LYS A 84 -16.57 10.72 -3.09
CA LYS A 84 -15.26 11.17 -3.58
C LYS A 84 -14.17 10.60 -2.68
N ILE A 85 -13.17 9.99 -3.30
CA ILE A 85 -12.02 9.41 -2.60
C ILE A 85 -10.77 10.08 -3.13
N THR A 86 -9.96 10.65 -2.24
CA THR A 86 -8.63 11.15 -2.58
C THR A 86 -7.64 10.01 -2.37
N ARG A 87 -6.93 9.62 -3.43
CA ARG A 87 -5.82 8.69 -3.32
C ARG A 87 -4.71 9.37 -2.54
N TYR A 88 -4.19 8.73 -1.49
CA TYR A 88 -3.10 9.34 -0.73
C TYR A 88 -1.84 9.48 -1.62
N ASN A 89 -0.98 10.42 -1.26
CA ASN A 89 0.23 10.73 -1.99
C ASN A 89 1.32 9.69 -1.65
N GLY A 90 1.24 8.54 -2.30
CA GLY A 90 2.13 7.40 -2.13
C GLY A 90 2.78 6.98 -3.44
N LEU A 91 3.11 5.70 -3.56
CA LEU A 91 3.68 5.14 -4.78
C LEU A 91 2.60 4.98 -5.86
N SER A 92 2.94 5.28 -7.11
CA SER A 92 2.06 5.05 -8.26
C SER A 92 1.87 3.55 -8.50
N GLU A 93 2.95 2.78 -8.35
CA GLU A 93 2.96 1.34 -8.49
C GLU A 93 3.81 0.67 -7.39
N MET A 94 3.53 -0.60 -7.09
CA MET A 94 4.34 -1.40 -6.18
C MET A 94 5.58 -1.88 -6.93
N PRO A 95 6.80 -1.56 -6.48
CA PRO A 95 8.01 -1.99 -7.17
C PRO A 95 8.22 -3.50 -7.03
N GLU A 96 8.62 -4.13 -8.12
CA GLU A 96 9.04 -5.55 -8.13
C GLU A 96 10.40 -5.77 -7.47
N LYS A 97 11.29 -4.78 -7.59
CA LYS A 97 12.65 -4.75 -7.05
C LYS A 97 12.87 -3.42 -6.36
N LEU A 98 13.69 -3.44 -5.33
CA LEU A 98 14.05 -2.23 -4.60
C LEU A 98 15.57 -2.20 -4.43
N TYR A 99 16.15 -1.02 -4.59
CA TYR A 99 17.57 -0.77 -4.49
C TYR A 99 17.85 0.35 -3.49
N LEU A 100 18.88 0.16 -2.67
CA LEU A 100 19.35 1.15 -1.71
C LEU A 100 20.45 1.98 -2.37
N TYR A 101 20.32 3.29 -2.27
CA TYR A 101 21.30 4.29 -2.70
C TYR A 101 21.57 5.29 -1.58
N GLY A 102 22.56 6.12 -1.77
CA GLY A 102 22.87 7.25 -0.91
C GLY A 102 24.27 7.21 -0.31
N SER A 103 24.72 8.38 0.14
CA SER A 103 26.07 8.56 0.69
C SER A 103 26.36 7.73 1.94
N ALA A 104 25.31 7.36 2.68
CA ALA A 104 25.43 6.52 3.88
C ALA A 104 25.69 5.04 3.58
N THR A 105 25.60 4.60 2.31
CA THR A 105 25.87 3.19 1.94
C THR A 105 27.36 2.89 1.88
N GLU A 106 27.74 1.62 2.02
CA GLU A 106 29.15 1.17 1.99
C GLU A 106 29.95 1.66 0.78
N ASN A 107 29.27 1.89 -0.36
CA ASN A 107 29.90 2.34 -1.60
C ASN A 107 29.85 3.88 -1.77
N GLY A 108 29.50 4.64 -0.74
CA GLY A 108 29.40 6.10 -0.80
C GLY A 108 28.39 6.60 -1.84
N GLY A 109 27.35 5.84 -2.12
CA GLY A 109 26.32 6.19 -3.10
C GLY A 109 26.60 5.73 -4.54
N GLN A 110 27.72 5.08 -4.80
CA GLN A 110 28.02 4.52 -6.12
C GLN A 110 27.36 3.15 -6.30
N GLY A 111 26.36 3.12 -7.19
CA GLY A 111 25.59 1.92 -7.52
C GLY A 111 24.56 1.52 -6.46
N GLY A 112 23.46 1.00 -6.93
CA GLY A 112 22.36 0.54 -6.05
C GLY A 112 22.63 -0.86 -5.49
N ARG A 113 22.36 -1.05 -4.20
CA ARG A 113 22.37 -2.38 -3.56
C ARG A 113 20.97 -2.93 -3.55
N ILE A 114 20.76 -4.11 -4.14
CA ILE A 114 19.46 -4.74 -4.23
C ILE A 114 18.99 -5.27 -2.87
N PHE A 115 17.74 -5.00 -2.54
CA PHE A 115 17.06 -5.65 -1.42
C PHE A 115 16.62 -7.06 -1.78
N GLY A 116 16.64 -7.96 -0.80
CA GLY A 116 15.93 -9.24 -0.89
C GLY A 116 14.43 -9.00 -0.72
N LYS A 117 13.61 -9.48 -1.66
CA LYS A 117 12.16 -9.46 -1.55
C LYS A 117 11.72 -10.60 -0.62
N ARG A 118 11.12 -10.27 0.51
CA ARG A 118 10.63 -11.23 1.49
C ARG A 118 9.21 -11.71 1.14
N GLU A 119 8.37 -10.76 0.76
CA GLU A 119 7.02 -10.94 0.26
C GLU A 119 6.62 -9.73 -0.58
N GLU A 120 5.43 -9.71 -1.16
CA GLU A 120 4.98 -8.58 -1.96
C GLU A 120 4.96 -7.30 -1.13
N GLY A 121 5.68 -6.27 -1.60
CA GLY A 121 5.81 -4.98 -0.92
C GLY A 121 6.72 -4.96 0.32
N VAL A 122 7.35 -6.10 0.69
CA VAL A 122 8.27 -6.16 1.85
C VAL A 122 9.68 -6.55 1.41
N PHE A 123 10.63 -5.68 1.70
CA PHE A 123 12.01 -5.80 1.27
C PHE A 123 12.98 -5.72 2.45
N VAL A 124 14.04 -6.51 2.42
CA VAL A 124 15.05 -6.58 3.48
C VAL A 124 16.44 -6.53 2.90
N ILE A 125 17.32 -5.74 3.51
CA ILE A 125 18.74 -5.72 3.19
C ILE A 125 19.57 -5.71 4.47
N TYR A 126 20.73 -6.30 4.40
CA TYR A 126 21.77 -6.22 5.42
C TYR A 126 22.96 -5.45 4.83
N THR A 127 23.34 -4.34 5.43
CA THR A 127 24.37 -3.46 4.93
C THR A 127 25.02 -2.69 6.07
N LYS A 128 26.27 -2.30 5.91
CA LYS A 128 26.88 -1.32 6.80
C LYS A 128 26.43 0.07 6.36
N LEU A 129 26.04 0.90 7.32
CA LEU A 129 25.71 2.30 7.08
C LEU A 129 26.74 3.20 7.78
N THR A 130 27.02 4.34 7.15
CA THR A 130 27.77 5.44 7.71
C THR A 130 26.87 6.66 7.86
N ASP A 131 27.39 7.75 8.40
CA ASP A 131 26.65 9.01 8.42
C ASP A 131 26.39 9.51 7.01
N GLY A 132 25.17 9.97 6.74
CA GLY A 132 24.78 10.46 5.43
C GLY A 132 23.31 10.25 5.10
N GLU A 133 23.02 10.14 3.84
CA GLU A 133 21.66 9.99 3.33
C GLU A 133 21.45 8.66 2.66
N ILE A 134 20.25 8.13 2.76
CA ILE A 134 19.77 7.00 1.96
C ILE A 134 18.48 7.36 1.22
N TYR A 135 18.30 6.76 0.07
CA TYR A 135 17.06 6.74 -0.69
C TYR A 135 16.94 5.41 -1.46
N LEU A 136 15.77 5.17 -1.99
CA LEU A 136 15.44 3.93 -2.67
C LEU A 136 15.19 4.20 -4.15
N LYS A 137 15.38 3.19 -5.00
CA LYS A 137 14.93 3.20 -6.39
C LYS A 137 14.32 1.85 -6.76
N ASP A 138 13.37 1.87 -7.68
CA ASP A 138 12.75 0.66 -8.25
C ASP A 138 13.60 -0.03 -9.33
N GLY A 139 14.72 0.58 -9.70
CA GLY A 139 15.67 0.07 -10.70
C GLY A 139 17.05 0.70 -10.60
N THR A 140 17.92 0.33 -11.54
CA THR A 140 19.32 0.83 -11.63
C THR A 140 19.56 1.73 -12.84
N ASN A 141 18.58 1.89 -13.72
CA ASN A 141 18.68 2.74 -14.90
C ASN A 141 18.34 4.22 -14.58
N GLU A 142 18.59 5.10 -15.51
CA GLU A 142 18.36 6.55 -15.34
C GLU A 142 16.87 6.90 -15.18
N THR A 143 15.97 6.06 -15.71
CA THR A 143 14.51 6.25 -15.62
C THR A 143 13.90 5.63 -14.38
N ALA A 144 14.71 5.01 -13.52
CA ALA A 144 14.23 4.39 -12.30
C ALA A 144 13.65 5.43 -11.33
N THR A 145 12.47 5.13 -10.82
CA THR A 145 11.75 5.99 -9.90
C THR A 145 12.47 6.04 -8.56
N GLN A 146 12.80 7.24 -8.10
CA GLN A 146 13.32 7.43 -6.76
C GLN A 146 12.17 7.41 -5.76
N ILE A 147 12.38 6.71 -4.66
CA ILE A 147 11.42 6.50 -3.58
C ILE A 147 12.09 6.90 -2.27
N TYR A 148 11.38 7.61 -1.42
CA TYR A 148 11.85 7.94 -0.09
C TYR A 148 10.72 7.79 0.95
N PHE A 149 11.09 7.62 2.21
CA PHE A 149 10.14 7.58 3.31
C PHE A 149 9.93 8.98 3.88
N ASN A 150 8.70 9.49 3.78
CA ASN A 150 8.34 10.78 4.36
C ASN A 150 7.99 10.61 5.84
N ASN A 151 8.90 11.00 6.72
CA ASN A 151 8.74 10.85 8.17
C ASN A 151 7.60 11.69 8.77
N VAL A 152 7.20 12.78 8.09
CA VAL A 152 6.11 13.64 8.56
C VAL A 152 4.75 12.99 8.31
N GLN A 153 4.59 12.36 7.14
CA GLN A 153 3.36 11.73 6.73
C GLN A 153 3.34 10.22 7.03
N ASN A 154 4.48 9.64 7.42
CA ASN A 154 4.69 8.21 7.58
C ASN A 154 4.24 7.38 6.36
N ILE A 155 4.69 7.80 5.18
CA ILE A 155 4.41 7.12 3.90
C ILE A 155 5.63 7.10 3.00
N TYR A 156 5.69 6.10 2.12
CA TYR A 156 6.63 6.13 0.99
C TYR A 156 6.07 6.99 -0.14
N GLN A 157 6.92 7.83 -0.70
CA GLN A 157 6.59 8.75 -1.79
C GLN A 157 7.61 8.63 -2.92
N GLU A 158 7.15 8.89 -4.14
CA GLU A 158 8.01 9.08 -5.30
C GLU A 158 8.53 10.53 -5.32
N GLY A 159 9.79 10.71 -5.69
CA GLY A 159 10.43 12.02 -5.83
C GLY A 159 11.85 12.07 -5.24
N GLU A 160 12.46 13.25 -5.29
CA GLU A 160 13.84 13.51 -4.88
C GLU A 160 13.96 13.74 -3.35
N GLY A 161 13.52 12.78 -2.56
CA GLY A 161 13.68 12.83 -1.11
C GLY A 161 14.72 11.82 -0.64
N SER A 162 15.26 12.06 0.55
CA SER A 162 16.21 11.17 1.22
C SER A 162 15.88 11.03 2.71
N ILE A 163 16.51 10.05 3.33
CA ILE A 163 16.43 9.80 4.77
C ILE A 163 17.81 10.01 5.34
N GLN A 164 17.92 10.88 6.34
CA GLN A 164 19.15 11.08 7.08
C GLN A 164 19.43 9.88 7.98
N VAL A 165 20.62 9.36 7.89
CA VAL A 165 21.12 8.27 8.72
C VAL A 165 22.29 8.80 9.55
N THR A 166 22.21 8.58 10.85
CA THR A 166 23.34 8.74 11.75
C THR A 166 23.72 7.35 12.21
N SER A 167 24.87 6.88 11.77
CA SER A 167 25.37 5.56 12.18
C SER A 167 25.99 5.64 13.56
N THR A 168 25.58 4.73 14.42
CA THR A 168 26.17 4.58 15.77
C THR A 168 26.95 3.27 15.89
N ASP A 169 26.92 2.41 14.87
CA ASP A 169 27.36 1.02 14.97
C ASP A 169 28.45 0.64 13.99
N GLU A 170 29.45 -0.10 14.47
CA GLU A 170 30.45 -0.79 13.65
C GLU A 170 29.87 -2.02 12.93
N TYR A 171 28.65 -2.43 13.28
CA TYR A 171 28.01 -3.66 12.82
C TYR A 171 27.12 -3.42 11.59
N ALA A 172 26.74 -4.52 10.96
CA ALA A 172 25.78 -4.47 9.88
C ALA A 172 24.38 -4.05 10.37
N THR A 173 23.72 -3.25 9.59
CA THR A 173 22.33 -2.82 9.83
C THR A 173 21.38 -3.64 8.97
N ARG A 174 20.34 -4.18 9.57
CA ARG A 174 19.21 -4.75 8.86
C ARG A 174 18.20 -3.63 8.59
N ILE A 175 17.91 -3.37 7.33
CA ILE A 175 16.88 -2.42 6.92
C ILE A 175 15.69 -3.22 6.40
N ILE A 176 14.51 -2.96 6.96
CA ILE A 176 13.24 -3.51 6.46
C ILE A 176 12.41 -2.36 5.93
N VAL A 177 12.01 -2.48 4.67
CA VAL A 177 11.09 -1.60 3.96
C VAL A 177 9.78 -2.36 3.78
N ASP A 178 8.72 -1.90 4.41
CA ASP A 178 7.37 -2.45 4.25
C ASP A 178 6.48 -1.38 3.60
N LEU A 179 6.28 -1.52 2.30
CA LEU A 179 5.48 -0.60 1.50
C LEU A 179 3.97 -0.79 1.73
N ASN A 180 3.56 -1.96 2.22
CA ASN A 180 2.15 -2.25 2.50
C ASN A 180 1.67 -1.50 3.74
N ASN A 181 2.54 -1.46 4.77
CA ASN A 181 2.24 -0.83 6.06
C ASN A 181 2.88 0.55 6.21
N ASN A 182 3.56 1.05 5.17
CA ASN A 182 4.31 2.31 5.21
C ASN A 182 5.24 2.36 6.41
N SER A 183 6.07 1.34 6.59
CA SER A 183 7.03 1.29 7.69
C SER A 183 8.45 1.07 7.20
N LEU A 184 9.39 1.78 7.85
CA LEU A 184 10.81 1.66 7.66
C LEU A 184 11.45 1.36 9.02
N SER A 185 12.20 0.28 9.10
CA SER A 185 12.88 -0.08 10.34
C SER A 185 14.34 -0.41 10.13
N PHE A 186 15.15 0.00 11.11
CA PHE A 186 16.57 -0.27 11.19
C PHE A 186 16.82 -1.16 12.42
N GLY A 187 17.62 -2.18 12.26
CA GLY A 187 18.01 -3.06 13.37
C GLY A 187 19.48 -3.44 13.27
N THR A 188 20.19 -3.34 14.38
CA THR A 188 21.59 -3.78 14.46
C THR A 188 21.69 -5.29 14.43
N VAL A 189 22.62 -5.82 13.66
CA VAL A 189 22.91 -7.25 13.58
C VAL A 189 24.17 -7.55 14.40
N THR A 190 23.97 -8.05 15.62
CA THR A 190 25.07 -8.36 16.54
C THR A 190 25.72 -9.72 16.31
N GLU A 191 25.00 -10.65 15.64
CA GLU A 191 25.51 -11.99 15.31
C GLU A 191 25.02 -12.42 13.92
N LEU A 192 25.95 -12.65 13.01
CA LEU A 192 25.70 -13.47 11.82
C LEU A 192 25.85 -14.94 12.24
N ARG A 193 24.74 -15.64 12.47
CA ARG A 193 24.83 -17.10 12.58
C ARG A 193 25.18 -17.67 11.21
N ALA A 194 26.34 -18.32 11.16
CA ALA A 194 26.80 -19.06 9.99
C ALA A 194 25.89 -20.28 9.72
#